data_afcc23ef6948ff0768e3837af57ee95c
#
_entry.id   afcc23ef6948ff0768e3837af57ee95c
#
_cell.length_a   1.000
_cell.length_b   1.000
_cell.length_c   1.000
_cell.angle_alpha   90.00
_cell.angle_beta   90.00
_cell.angle_gamma   90.00
#
_symmetry.space_group_name_H-M   'P 1'
#
loop_
_entity.id
_entity.type
_entity.pdbx_description
1 polymer ?
#
loop_
_entity_poly.entity_id
_entity_poly.type
_entity_poly.pdbx_seq_one_letter_code
_entity_poly.pdbx_strand_id
1 'polypeptide(L)'
;MNFLMLYSNQWVTGNKPIGLASLSAILKQSGHQFTLFDCTEYSIIAENAKENDRKTELGSKQMMHNSNALEFKYAENHERLPVPKPVTHKDLIDEFLRTIDRIKPDMIGFSGLTDDYPLGLGLMRHAHSSFPSIPTIAGGIHPTV
;
A
#
# COMPACT_ATOMS: atom_id res chain seq x y z
N MET A 1 -8.32 -20.28 1.43
CA MET A 1 -7.05 -19.63 1.80
C MET A 1 -7.31 -18.13 2.03
N ASN A 2 -6.54 -17.53 2.92
CA ASN A 2 -6.58 -16.10 3.21
C ASN A 2 -5.34 -15.42 2.62
N PHE A 3 -5.52 -14.54 1.66
CA PHE A 3 -4.43 -13.81 0.97
C PHE A 3 -4.32 -12.39 1.50
N LEU A 4 -3.11 -11.99 1.89
CA LEU A 4 -2.76 -10.60 2.15
C LEU A 4 -1.91 -10.08 1.00
N MET A 5 -2.41 -9.05 0.31
CA MET A 5 -1.67 -8.40 -0.77
C MET A 5 -1.15 -7.04 -0.31
N LEU A 6 0.14 -6.83 -0.51
CA LEU A 6 0.80 -5.55 -0.29
C LEU A 6 0.79 -4.73 -1.58
N TYR A 7 0.29 -3.50 -1.48
CA TYR A 7 0.38 -2.47 -2.51
C TYR A 7 1.21 -1.31 -1.99
N SER A 8 2.46 -1.23 -2.44
CA SER A 8 3.46 -0.31 -1.89
C SER A 8 3.46 1.08 -2.53
N ASN A 9 2.48 1.39 -3.38
CA ASN A 9 2.41 2.69 -4.03
C ASN A 9 2.36 3.83 -2.98
N GLN A 10 3.34 4.71 -3.05
CA GLN A 10 3.44 5.91 -2.20
C GLN A 10 2.93 7.16 -2.89
N TRP A 11 2.82 7.09 -4.20
CA TRP A 11 2.37 8.19 -5.01
C TRP A 11 0.85 8.07 -5.15
N VAL A 12 0.17 9.06 -4.62
CA VAL A 12 -1.28 9.18 -4.75
C VAL A 12 -1.65 9.57 -6.19
N THR A 13 -0.92 9.06 -7.14
CA THR A 13 -1.31 9.14 -8.54
C THR A 13 -2.44 8.14 -8.74
N GLY A 14 -3.60 8.60 -9.19
CA GLY A 14 -4.84 7.83 -9.33
C GLY A 14 -4.80 6.54 -10.17
N ASN A 15 -3.66 5.91 -10.22
CA ASN A 15 -3.46 4.60 -10.83
C ASN A 15 -4.09 3.53 -9.94
N LYS A 16 -5.36 3.27 -10.21
CA LYS A 16 -6.04 2.13 -9.61
C LYS A 16 -5.28 0.86 -9.99
N PRO A 17 -4.92 0.00 -9.03
CA PRO A 17 -4.18 -1.23 -9.31
C PRO A 17 -5.10 -2.27 -9.97
N ILE A 18 -5.40 -2.09 -11.27
CA ILE A 18 -6.31 -2.94 -12.04
C ILE A 18 -5.91 -4.41 -11.93
N GLY A 19 -4.61 -4.71 -11.97
CA GLY A 19 -4.10 -6.06 -11.79
C GLY A 19 -4.48 -6.66 -10.42
N LEU A 20 -4.35 -5.90 -9.34
CA LEU A 20 -4.76 -6.35 -8.01
C LEU A 20 -6.28 -6.47 -7.89
N ALA A 21 -7.04 -5.58 -8.51
CA ALA A 21 -8.49 -5.67 -8.54
C ALA A 21 -8.96 -6.95 -9.26
N SER A 22 -8.36 -7.25 -10.41
CA SER A 22 -8.64 -8.49 -11.17
C SER A 22 -8.26 -9.74 -10.37
N LEU A 23 -7.08 -9.76 -9.75
CA LEU A 23 -6.63 -10.85 -8.90
C LEU A 23 -7.55 -11.04 -7.70
N SER A 24 -7.95 -9.95 -7.04
CA SER A 24 -8.92 -9.99 -5.94
C SER A 24 -10.25 -10.60 -6.35
N ALA A 25 -10.77 -10.24 -7.53
CA ALA A 25 -12.01 -10.78 -8.06
C ALA A 25 -11.91 -12.30 -8.29
N ILE A 26 -10.83 -12.75 -8.94
CA ILE A 26 -10.59 -14.17 -9.22
C ILE A 26 -10.46 -14.98 -7.92
N LEU A 27 -9.67 -14.50 -6.95
CA LEU A 27 -9.48 -15.17 -5.68
C LEU A 27 -10.80 -15.30 -4.90
N LYS A 28 -11.60 -14.21 -4.86
CA LYS A 28 -12.92 -14.23 -4.22
C LYS A 28 -13.91 -15.15 -4.90
N GLN A 29 -13.94 -15.19 -6.24
CA GLN A 29 -14.78 -16.13 -7.00
C GLN A 29 -14.37 -17.58 -6.75
N SER A 30 -13.09 -17.85 -6.47
CA SER A 30 -12.57 -19.17 -6.12
C SER A 30 -12.76 -19.53 -4.63
N GLY A 31 -13.52 -18.74 -3.87
CA GLY A 31 -13.82 -19.01 -2.47
C GLY A 31 -12.70 -18.65 -1.49
N HIS A 32 -11.75 -17.81 -1.91
CA HIS A 32 -10.66 -17.34 -1.05
C HIS A 32 -10.98 -15.98 -0.44
N GLN A 33 -10.34 -15.68 0.70
CA GLN A 33 -10.36 -14.34 1.30
C GLN A 33 -9.21 -13.53 0.73
N PHE A 34 -9.45 -12.24 0.53
CA PHE A 34 -8.47 -11.30 0.01
C PHE A 34 -8.50 -10.04 0.87
N THR A 35 -7.34 -9.67 1.41
CA THR A 35 -7.12 -8.42 2.15
C THR A 35 -6.01 -7.63 1.45
N LEU A 36 -6.19 -6.34 1.34
CA LEU A 36 -5.20 -5.41 0.80
C LEU A 36 -4.57 -4.62 1.94
N PHE A 37 -3.23 -4.58 1.99
CA PHE A 37 -2.48 -3.60 2.74
C PHE A 37 -2.05 -2.51 1.77
N ASP A 38 -2.71 -1.35 1.85
CA ASP A 38 -2.54 -0.26 0.90
C ASP A 38 -1.64 0.84 1.49
N CYS A 39 -0.42 0.98 0.95
CA CYS A 39 0.51 2.01 1.40
C CYS A 39 0.11 3.42 0.96
N THR A 40 -0.86 3.60 0.07
CA THR A 40 -1.38 4.94 -0.28
C THR A 40 -2.10 5.61 0.89
N GLU A 41 -2.57 4.82 1.87
CA GLU A 41 -3.20 5.32 3.09
C GLU A 41 -2.21 5.98 4.06
N TYR A 42 -0.90 5.86 3.79
CA TYR A 42 0.16 6.35 4.66
C TYR A 42 1.04 7.37 3.95
N SER A 43 1.48 8.39 4.69
CA SER A 43 2.49 9.36 4.28
C SER A 43 3.75 9.12 5.09
N ILE A 44 4.79 8.55 4.48
CA ILE A 44 6.05 8.29 5.18
C ILE A 44 6.78 9.62 5.39
N ILE A 45 7.13 9.88 6.64
CA ILE A 45 7.89 11.03 7.08
C ILE A 45 9.20 10.60 7.73
N ALA A 46 10.21 11.47 7.71
CA ALA A 46 11.47 11.20 8.40
C ALA A 46 11.24 11.04 9.91
N GLU A 47 11.98 10.14 10.55
CA GLU A 47 11.85 9.87 12.00
C GLU A 47 12.06 11.12 12.87
N ASN A 48 12.93 12.04 12.40
CA ASN A 48 13.25 13.28 13.09
C ASN A 48 12.49 14.52 12.54
N ALA A 49 11.46 14.29 11.73
CA ALA A 49 10.70 15.38 11.13
C ALA A 49 10.00 16.23 12.22
N LYS A 50 10.22 17.55 12.19
CA LYS A 50 9.52 18.49 13.05
C LYS A 50 8.05 18.57 12.62
N GLU A 51 7.19 19.04 13.53
CA GLU A 51 5.75 19.17 13.28
C GLU A 51 5.44 20.00 12.02
N ASN A 52 6.24 21.05 11.76
CA ASN A 52 6.09 21.87 10.56
C ASN A 52 6.44 21.11 9.27
N ASP A 53 7.47 20.26 9.29
CA ASP A 53 7.87 19.44 8.14
C ASP A 53 6.80 18.40 7.82
N ARG A 54 6.19 17.83 8.87
CA ARG A 54 5.05 16.90 8.75
C ARG A 54 3.85 17.57 8.08
N LYS A 55 3.52 18.80 8.47
CA LYS A 55 2.41 19.56 7.87
C LYS A 55 2.69 19.94 6.41
N THR A 56 3.95 20.31 6.10
CA THR A 56 4.35 20.68 4.74
C THR A 56 4.29 19.47 3.80
N GLU A 57 4.80 18.31 4.24
CA GLU A 57 4.78 17.09 3.45
C GLU A 57 3.35 16.57 3.24
N LEU A 58 2.53 16.61 4.30
CA LEU A 58 1.12 16.26 4.23
C LEU A 58 0.36 17.20 3.28
N GLY A 59 0.66 18.50 3.34
CA GLY A 59 0.10 19.52 2.45
C GLY A 59 0.49 19.29 0.99
N SER A 60 1.74 18.93 0.71
CA SER A 60 2.22 18.63 -0.64
C SER A 60 1.52 17.40 -1.22
N LYS A 61 1.37 16.32 -0.44
CA LYS A 61 0.64 15.13 -0.86
C LYS A 61 -0.85 15.40 -1.03
N GLN A 62 -1.45 16.23 -0.18
CA GLN A 62 -2.84 16.64 -0.33
C GLN A 62 -3.05 17.52 -1.58
N MET A 63 -2.08 18.35 -1.95
CA MET A 63 -2.12 19.08 -3.23
C MET A 63 -2.05 18.13 -4.43
N MET A 64 -1.19 17.11 -4.39
CA MET A 64 -1.13 16.09 -5.45
C MET A 64 -2.45 15.31 -5.53
N HIS A 65 -3.05 14.95 -4.40
CA HIS A 65 -4.38 14.35 -4.34
C HIS A 65 -5.43 15.25 -4.99
N ASN A 66 -5.42 16.52 -4.65
CA ASN A 66 -6.38 17.48 -5.18
C ASN A 66 -6.16 17.74 -6.69
N SER A 67 -4.92 17.73 -7.15
CA SER A 67 -4.61 17.88 -8.59
C SER A 67 -5.14 16.68 -9.39
N ASN A 68 -4.94 15.47 -8.89
CA ASN A 68 -5.46 14.26 -9.50
C ASN A 68 -7.00 14.20 -9.44
N ALA A 69 -7.60 14.68 -8.35
CA ALA A 69 -9.04 14.79 -8.22
C ALA A 69 -9.64 15.82 -9.20
N LEU A 70 -8.86 16.84 -9.62
CA LEU A 70 -9.28 17.80 -10.63
C LEU A 70 -9.37 17.18 -12.03
N GLU A 71 -8.52 16.18 -12.35
CA GLU A 71 -8.63 15.41 -13.58
C GLU A 71 -9.86 14.51 -13.61
N PHE A 72 -10.36 14.10 -12.43
CA PHE A 72 -11.58 13.30 -12.26
C PHE A 72 -12.83 14.14 -11.94
N LYS A 73 -12.83 15.43 -12.24
CA LYS A 73 -13.94 16.36 -11.96
C LYS A 73 -15.31 15.98 -12.57
N TYR A 74 -15.39 14.93 -13.32
CA TYR A 74 -16.66 14.44 -13.89
C TYR A 74 -17.37 13.38 -13.03
N ALA A 75 -16.80 12.99 -11.88
CA ALA A 75 -17.54 12.19 -10.92
C ALA A 75 -18.33 13.14 -10.01
N GLU A 76 -19.64 13.14 -10.11
CA GLU A 76 -20.57 14.02 -9.38
C GLU A 76 -20.58 13.85 -7.86
N ASN A 77 -19.82 12.92 -7.31
CA ASN A 77 -19.68 12.69 -5.87
C ASN A 77 -18.33 13.16 -5.38
N HIS A 78 -18.26 14.39 -4.88
CA HIS A 78 -17.10 14.98 -4.22
C HIS A 78 -16.87 14.39 -2.80
N GLU A 79 -16.72 13.08 -2.69
CA GLU A 79 -16.16 12.53 -1.46
C GLU A 79 -14.71 13.00 -1.37
N ARG A 80 -14.39 13.73 -0.30
CA ARG A 80 -13.00 14.14 -0.03
C ARG A 80 -12.18 12.87 0.10
N LEU A 81 -11.18 12.73 -0.78
CA LEU A 81 -10.22 11.63 -0.66
C LEU A 81 -9.61 11.64 0.76
N PRO A 82 -9.49 10.49 1.41
CA PRO A 82 -8.92 10.43 2.74
C PRO A 82 -7.51 10.98 2.76
N VAL A 83 -7.20 11.80 3.75
CA VAL A 83 -5.84 12.33 3.95
C VAL A 83 -4.95 11.19 4.43
N PRO A 84 -3.81 10.91 3.76
CA PRO A 84 -2.91 9.85 4.19
C PRO A 84 -2.41 10.08 5.63
N LYS A 85 -2.38 9.01 6.41
CA LYS A 85 -1.89 9.06 7.79
C LYS A 85 -0.37 9.24 7.81
N PRO A 86 0.18 10.29 8.45
CA PRO A 86 1.62 10.45 8.58
C PRO A 86 2.20 9.37 9.49
N VAL A 87 3.21 8.67 9.01
CA VAL A 87 3.89 7.58 9.75
C VAL A 87 5.39 7.62 9.47
N THR A 88 6.20 7.13 10.40
CA THR A 88 7.60 6.83 10.12
C THR A 88 7.73 5.50 9.35
N HIS A 89 8.90 5.23 8.78
CA HIS A 89 9.16 3.91 8.20
C HIS A 89 8.97 2.78 9.21
N LYS A 90 9.40 2.99 10.45
CA LYS A 90 9.23 2.03 11.54
C LYS A 90 7.74 1.79 11.83
N ASP A 91 6.95 2.85 11.96
CA ASP A 91 5.51 2.73 12.23
C ASP A 91 4.80 1.95 11.12
N LEU A 92 5.18 2.17 9.85
CA LEU A 92 4.61 1.45 8.72
C LEU A 92 4.96 -0.05 8.76
N ILE A 93 6.21 -0.38 9.08
CA ILE A 93 6.64 -1.78 9.27
C ILE A 93 5.84 -2.42 10.39
N ASP A 94 5.77 -1.77 11.55
CA ASP A 94 5.04 -2.27 12.73
C ASP A 94 3.55 -2.49 12.43
N GLU A 95 2.92 -1.59 11.65
CA GLU A 95 1.52 -1.72 11.25
C GLU A 95 1.32 -2.88 10.27
N PHE A 96 2.26 -3.06 9.33
CA PHE A 96 2.21 -4.18 8.41
C PHE A 96 2.34 -5.52 9.13
N LEU A 97 3.30 -5.64 10.06
CA LEU A 97 3.49 -6.86 10.86
C LEU A 97 2.29 -7.13 11.78
N ARG A 98 1.72 -6.11 12.42
CA ARG A 98 0.46 -6.24 13.19
C ARG A 98 -0.70 -6.72 12.32
N THR A 99 -0.76 -6.23 11.08
CA THR A 99 -1.79 -6.66 10.14
C THR A 99 -1.64 -8.13 9.78
N ILE A 100 -0.41 -8.61 9.54
CA ILE A 100 -0.13 -10.04 9.30
C ILE A 100 -0.56 -10.89 10.49
N ASP A 101 -0.17 -10.48 11.70
CA ASP A 101 -0.50 -11.22 12.93
C ASP A 101 -2.02 -11.28 13.17
N ARG A 102 -2.74 -10.21 12.92
CA ARG A 102 -4.19 -10.14 13.05
C ARG A 102 -4.92 -10.99 12.02
N ILE A 103 -4.48 -10.94 10.75
CA ILE A 103 -5.16 -11.62 9.63
C ILE A 103 -4.76 -13.08 9.54
N LYS A 104 -3.53 -13.41 9.94
CA LYS A 104 -2.93 -14.75 9.83
C LYS A 104 -3.12 -15.31 8.40
N PRO A 105 -2.55 -14.63 7.39
CA PRO A 105 -2.73 -15.03 6.01
C PRO A 105 -2.01 -16.36 5.74
N ASP A 106 -2.56 -17.14 4.82
CA ASP A 106 -1.92 -18.36 4.29
C ASP A 106 -0.80 -18.02 3.29
N MET A 107 -0.87 -16.82 2.68
CA MET A 107 0.13 -16.30 1.73
C MET A 107 0.14 -14.78 1.73
N ILE A 108 1.34 -14.20 1.60
CA ILE A 108 1.54 -12.76 1.41
C ILE A 108 2.02 -12.52 -0.02
N GLY A 109 1.28 -11.71 -0.77
CA GLY A 109 1.64 -11.27 -2.11
C GLY A 109 2.09 -9.81 -2.14
N PHE A 110 2.96 -9.48 -3.07
CA PHE A 110 3.41 -8.13 -3.35
C PHE A 110 3.31 -7.85 -4.85
N SER A 111 2.72 -6.74 -5.21
CA SER A 111 2.71 -6.24 -6.58
C SER A 111 3.20 -4.80 -6.60
N GLY A 112 4.32 -4.55 -7.28
CA GLY A 112 4.95 -3.24 -7.32
C GLY A 112 5.39 -2.83 -8.72
N LEU A 113 5.41 -1.51 -8.93
CA LEU A 113 6.09 -0.85 -10.02
C LEU A 113 7.54 -0.56 -9.61
N THR A 114 8.37 -0.14 -10.56
CA THR A 114 9.81 0.11 -10.32
C THR A 114 10.06 1.09 -9.17
N ASP A 115 9.31 2.19 -9.12
CA ASP A 115 9.50 3.24 -8.11
C ASP A 115 9.06 2.81 -6.69
N ASP A 116 8.09 1.92 -6.60
CA ASP A 116 7.52 1.45 -5.34
C ASP A 116 8.16 0.14 -4.84
N TYR A 117 8.98 -0.48 -5.70
CA TYR A 117 9.56 -1.79 -5.42
C TYR A 117 10.47 -1.83 -4.20
N PRO A 118 11.36 -0.84 -3.94
CA PRO A 118 12.22 -0.84 -2.77
C PRO A 118 11.44 -0.88 -1.45
N LEU A 119 10.36 -0.11 -1.34
CA LEU A 119 9.50 -0.11 -0.15
C LEU A 119 8.82 -1.45 0.02
N GLY A 120 8.19 -1.96 -1.04
CA GLY A 120 7.50 -3.24 -1.00
C GLY A 120 8.42 -4.39 -0.63
N LEU A 121 9.62 -4.45 -1.23
CA LEU A 121 10.63 -5.46 -0.91
C LEU A 121 11.11 -5.35 0.54
N GLY A 122 11.28 -4.13 1.06
CA GLY A 122 11.62 -3.88 2.46
C GLY A 122 10.58 -4.46 3.41
N LEU A 123 9.31 -4.16 3.19
CA LEU A 123 8.19 -4.69 3.98
C LEU A 123 8.10 -6.23 3.90
N MET A 124 8.26 -6.80 2.69
CA MET A 124 8.25 -8.26 2.50
C MET A 124 9.39 -8.95 3.23
N ARG A 125 10.60 -8.35 3.29
CA ARG A 125 11.73 -8.87 4.07
C ARG A 125 11.41 -8.90 5.57
N HIS A 126 10.81 -7.85 6.11
CA HIS A 126 10.36 -7.82 7.50
C HIS A 126 9.30 -8.87 7.78
N ALA A 127 8.32 -9.03 6.88
CA ALA A 127 7.32 -10.07 6.98
C ALA A 127 7.93 -11.47 7.01
N HIS A 128 8.84 -11.77 6.07
CA HIS A 128 9.51 -13.08 6.00
C HIS A 128 10.37 -13.35 7.25
N SER A 129 11.06 -12.34 7.78
CA SER A 129 11.86 -12.49 9.00
C SER A 129 11.01 -12.75 10.25
N SER A 130 9.83 -12.12 10.34
CA SER A 130 8.93 -12.24 11.50
C SER A 130 7.99 -13.46 11.40
N PHE A 131 7.64 -13.86 10.18
CA PHE A 131 6.70 -14.95 9.88
C PHE A 131 7.27 -15.89 8.81
N PRO A 132 8.38 -16.60 9.09
CA PRO A 132 9.08 -17.40 8.07
C PRO A 132 8.28 -18.57 7.52
N SER A 133 7.23 -18.99 8.22
CA SER A 133 6.34 -20.06 7.77
C SER A 133 5.30 -19.63 6.74
N ILE A 134 5.09 -18.32 6.57
CA ILE A 134 4.11 -17.80 5.61
C ILE A 134 4.80 -17.63 4.25
N PRO A 135 4.38 -18.35 3.19
CA PRO A 135 4.94 -18.17 1.87
C PRO A 135 4.69 -16.76 1.33
N THR A 136 5.69 -16.23 0.64
CA THR A 136 5.65 -14.90 0.04
C THR A 136 5.85 -14.98 -1.47
N ILE A 137 5.12 -14.15 -2.22
CA ILE A 137 5.24 -14.05 -3.68
C ILE A 137 5.34 -12.58 -4.10
N ALA A 138 6.26 -12.27 -5.00
CA ALA A 138 6.36 -10.95 -5.63
C ALA A 138 5.99 -11.04 -7.10
N GLY A 139 5.24 -10.06 -7.56
CA GLY A 139 4.82 -9.92 -8.95
C GLY A 139 4.76 -8.46 -9.37
N GLY A 140 4.26 -8.20 -10.56
CA GLY A 140 4.21 -6.90 -11.17
C GLY A 140 5.25 -6.74 -12.27
N ILE A 141 5.42 -5.52 -12.77
CA ILE A 141 6.32 -5.26 -13.92
C ILE A 141 7.79 -5.44 -13.51
N HIS A 142 8.19 -4.92 -12.35
CA HIS A 142 9.62 -4.90 -11.95
C HIS A 142 10.28 -6.28 -11.83
N PRO A 143 9.67 -7.31 -11.22
CA PRO A 143 10.31 -8.63 -11.14
C PRO A 143 10.38 -9.40 -12.45
N THR A 144 9.75 -8.89 -13.52
CA THR A 144 9.67 -9.56 -14.83
C THR A 144 10.58 -8.96 -15.91
N VAL A 145 11.34 -7.91 -15.58
CA VAL A 145 12.29 -7.23 -16.48
C VAL A 145 13.76 -7.44 -16.09
#